data_a1dd16de33295cd029a86165046921d3
#
_entry.id   a1dd16de33295cd029a86165046921d3
#
_cell.length_a   1.000
_cell.length_b   1.000
_cell.length_c   1.000
_cell.angle_alpha   90.00
_cell.angle_beta   90.00
_cell.angle_gamma   90.00
#
_symmetry.space_group_name_H-M   'P 1'
#
loop_
_entity.id
_entity.type
_entity.pdbx_description
1 polymer ?
#
loop_
_entity_poly.entity_id
_entity_poly.type
_entity_poly.pdbx_seq_one_letter_code
_entity_poly.pdbx_strand_id
1 'polypeptide(L)'
;MSADKRERERVPILGELLGEVMVFEPMLIKEVSVGGATVETRFPLHLNSLHDLRLTLGDRSIVVKGRVVHSRISDVDQDIVTYKTGVEFVEPTDHVVTAIAEFLDSVKATRGSV
;
A
#
# COMPACT_ATOMS: atom_id res chain seq x y z
N MET A 1 14.13 21.24 -0.66
CA MET A 1 12.97 21.27 -1.54
C MET A 1 11.87 20.39 -0.99
N SER A 2 10.70 20.88 -0.98
CA SER A 2 9.61 20.10 -0.47
C SER A 2 9.19 19.05 -1.50
N ALA A 3 8.74 17.93 -1.02
CA ALA A 3 8.16 16.91 -1.87
C ALA A 3 6.91 17.48 -2.55
N ASP A 4 6.74 17.13 -3.80
CA ASP A 4 5.52 17.45 -4.50
C ASP A 4 4.36 16.77 -3.77
N LYS A 5 3.27 17.51 -3.54
CA LYS A 5 2.10 16.95 -2.88
C LYS A 5 1.55 15.74 -3.62
N ARG A 6 1.67 15.70 -4.95
CA ARG A 6 1.19 14.57 -5.74
C ARG A 6 1.93 13.29 -5.42
N GLU A 7 3.20 13.39 -4.99
CA GLU A 7 3.99 12.21 -4.64
C GLU A 7 3.51 11.56 -3.35
N ARG A 8 2.82 12.33 -2.51
CA ARG A 8 2.30 11.81 -1.25
C ARG A 8 0.80 11.60 -1.26
N GLU A 9 0.18 11.88 -2.38
CA GLU A 9 -1.25 11.67 -2.48
C GLU A 9 -1.57 10.17 -2.41
N ARG A 10 -2.45 9.79 -1.48
CA ARG A 10 -2.96 8.44 -1.39
C ARG A 10 -4.13 8.30 -2.34
N VAL A 11 -3.98 7.40 -3.27
CA VAL A 11 -5.01 7.17 -4.29
C VAL A 11 -5.81 5.94 -3.86
N PRO A 12 -7.11 6.08 -3.65
CA PRO A 12 -7.94 4.91 -3.32
C PRO A 12 -7.97 3.91 -4.46
N ILE A 13 -7.91 2.65 -4.11
CA ILE A 13 -7.96 1.57 -5.09
C ILE A 13 -9.36 0.99 -5.08
N LEU A 14 -10.02 1.03 -6.23
CA LEU A 14 -11.34 0.45 -6.42
C LEU A 14 -11.16 -0.98 -6.88
N GLY A 15 -11.82 -1.90 -6.19
CA GLY A 15 -11.63 -3.31 -6.44
C GLY A 15 -10.48 -3.85 -5.61
N GLU A 16 -9.86 -4.93 -6.08
CA GLU A 16 -8.80 -5.60 -5.34
C GLU A 16 -7.43 -5.29 -5.93
N LEU A 17 -6.52 -4.84 -5.08
CA LEU A 17 -5.11 -4.74 -5.43
C LEU A 17 -4.37 -5.58 -4.40
N LEU A 18 -3.72 -6.62 -4.87
CA LEU A 18 -3.10 -7.59 -3.98
C LEU A 18 -1.65 -7.22 -3.70
N GLY A 19 -1.20 -7.60 -2.52
CA GLY A 19 0.18 -7.48 -2.13
C GLY A 19 0.50 -8.55 -1.12
N GLU A 20 1.72 -8.56 -0.68
CA GLU A 20 2.19 -9.48 0.36
C GLU A 20 3.02 -8.72 1.36
N VAL A 21 2.85 -9.03 2.62
CA VAL A 21 3.64 -8.45 3.70
C VAL A 21 4.33 -9.60 4.44
N MET A 22 5.53 -9.33 4.95
CA MET A 22 6.35 -10.33 5.60
C MET A 22 6.68 -11.43 4.58
N VAL A 23 6.74 -12.67 5.01
CA VAL A 23 7.01 -13.77 4.11
C VAL A 23 5.69 -14.44 3.77
N PHE A 24 5.18 -14.12 2.60
CA PHE A 24 4.04 -14.83 2.00
C PHE A 24 2.68 -14.59 2.64
N GLU A 25 2.53 -13.57 3.47
CA GLU A 25 1.22 -13.27 4.03
C GLU A 25 0.47 -12.30 3.10
N PRO A 26 -0.76 -12.64 2.70
CA PRO A 26 -1.50 -11.77 1.79
C PRO A 26 -2.04 -10.52 2.48
N MET A 27 -2.20 -9.47 1.71
CA MET A 27 -2.85 -8.25 2.18
C MET A 27 -3.62 -7.63 1.03
N LEU A 28 -4.63 -6.82 1.36
CA LEU A 28 -5.33 -6.00 0.38
C LEU A 28 -4.82 -4.57 0.50
N ILE A 29 -4.47 -3.99 -0.63
CA ILE A 29 -4.01 -2.60 -0.66
C ILE A 29 -5.22 -1.72 -0.94
N LYS A 30 -5.59 -0.89 0.02
CA LYS A 30 -6.78 -0.04 -0.06
C LYS A 30 -6.45 1.34 -0.62
N GLU A 31 -5.26 1.85 -0.32
CA GLU A 31 -4.77 3.13 -0.82
C GLU A 31 -3.28 3.01 -0.99
N VAL A 32 -2.74 3.69 -1.99
CA VAL A 32 -1.30 3.70 -2.22
C VAL A 32 -0.86 5.03 -2.77
N SER A 33 0.34 5.45 -2.36
CA SER A 33 1.03 6.62 -2.88
C SER A 33 2.50 6.24 -3.05
N VAL A 34 3.30 7.14 -3.59
CA VAL A 34 4.74 6.89 -3.66
C VAL A 34 5.39 6.91 -2.28
N GLY A 35 4.72 7.44 -1.27
CA GLY A 35 5.25 7.52 0.09
C GLY A 35 4.77 6.44 1.04
N GLY A 36 3.73 5.68 0.68
CA GLY A 36 3.20 4.68 1.57
C GLY A 36 1.89 4.09 1.09
N ALA A 37 1.27 3.27 1.95
CA ALA A 37 0.03 2.59 1.59
C ALA A 37 -0.81 2.35 2.84
N THR A 38 -2.11 2.17 2.61
CA THR A 38 -3.03 1.66 3.61
C THR A 38 -3.44 0.26 3.17
N VAL A 39 -3.25 -0.70 4.05
CA VAL A 39 -3.48 -2.11 3.72
C VAL A 39 -4.43 -2.75 4.72
N GLU A 40 -5.10 -3.82 4.30
CA GLU A 40 -5.91 -4.63 5.19
C GLU A 40 -5.33 -6.02 5.28
N THR A 41 -5.24 -6.53 6.50
CA THR A 41 -4.71 -7.86 6.77
C THR A 41 -5.59 -8.55 7.80
N ARG A 42 -5.44 -9.87 7.92
CA ARG A 42 -6.12 -10.66 8.96
C ARG A 42 -5.26 -10.87 10.18
N PHE A 43 -4.14 -10.17 10.27
CA PHE A 43 -3.23 -10.23 11.41
C PHE A 43 -2.77 -8.82 11.73
N PRO A 44 -2.50 -8.52 13.01
CA PRO A 44 -2.04 -7.18 13.38
C PRO A 44 -0.58 -6.97 13.00
N LEU A 45 -0.26 -5.73 12.69
CA LEU A 45 1.13 -5.31 12.48
C LEU A 45 1.45 -4.28 13.55
N HIS A 46 2.58 -4.44 14.22
CA HIS A 46 2.94 -3.57 15.34
C HIS A 46 3.44 -2.22 14.88
N LEU A 47 3.07 -1.19 15.64
CA LEU A 47 3.56 0.17 15.38
C LEU A 47 5.08 0.20 15.32
N ASN A 48 5.61 0.96 14.39
CA ASN A 48 7.03 1.18 14.17
C ASN A 48 7.79 -0.05 13.68
N SER A 49 7.11 -1.18 13.46
CA SER A 49 7.78 -2.34 12.91
C SER A 49 8.04 -2.16 11.42
N LEU A 50 9.11 -2.80 10.95
CA LEU A 50 9.53 -2.73 9.55
C LEU A 50 9.22 -4.06 8.87
N HIS A 51 8.68 -3.98 7.67
CA HIS A 51 8.31 -5.17 6.90
C HIS A 51 8.65 -4.97 5.44
N ASP A 52 9.08 -6.02 4.79
CA ASP A 52 9.23 -6.01 3.34
C ASP A 52 7.87 -6.28 2.75
N LEU A 53 7.44 -5.42 1.85
CA LEU A 53 6.13 -5.50 1.21
C LEU A 53 6.33 -5.78 -0.27
N ARG A 54 5.61 -6.74 -0.79
CA ARG A 54 5.56 -6.98 -2.23
C ARG A 54 4.25 -6.43 -2.74
N LEU A 55 4.34 -5.50 -3.68
CA LEU A 55 3.18 -4.89 -4.30
C LEU A 55 3.09 -5.36 -5.73
N THR A 56 1.92 -5.90 -6.10
CA THR A 56 1.67 -6.31 -7.47
C THR A 56 0.86 -5.22 -8.15
N LEU A 57 1.53 -4.47 -9.01
CA LEU A 57 0.97 -3.30 -9.66
C LEU A 57 0.74 -3.62 -11.14
N GLY A 58 -0.46 -4.12 -11.45
CA GLY A 58 -0.75 -4.60 -12.77
C GLY A 58 0.06 -5.86 -13.07
N ASP A 59 0.91 -5.81 -14.09
CA ASP A 59 1.76 -6.93 -14.47
C ASP A 59 3.17 -6.84 -13.88
N ARG A 60 3.37 -5.93 -12.95
CA ARG A 60 4.68 -5.64 -12.38
C ARG A 60 4.65 -5.86 -10.87
N SER A 61 5.67 -6.51 -10.32
CA SER A 61 5.83 -6.67 -8.88
C SER A 61 7.04 -5.90 -8.39
N ILE A 62 6.87 -5.21 -7.26
CA ILE A 62 7.98 -4.50 -6.62
C ILE A 62 8.02 -4.89 -5.15
N VAL A 63 9.20 -4.76 -4.55
CA VAL A 63 9.38 -4.98 -3.11
C VAL A 63 9.88 -3.68 -2.50
N VAL A 64 9.25 -3.27 -1.41
CA VAL A 64 9.62 -2.04 -0.73
C VAL A 64 9.48 -2.25 0.78
N LYS A 65 10.38 -1.64 1.56
CA LYS A 65 10.30 -1.71 3.01
C LYS A 65 9.31 -0.68 3.51
N GLY A 66 8.42 -1.11 4.42
CA GLY A 66 7.44 -0.22 5.02
C GLY A 66 7.54 -0.22 6.54
N ARG A 67 7.33 0.95 7.13
CA ARG A 67 7.22 1.12 8.58
C ARG A 67 5.76 1.32 8.93
N VAL A 68 5.28 0.59 9.92
CA VAL A 68 3.89 0.72 10.37
C VAL A 68 3.75 2.01 11.17
N VAL A 69 2.87 2.90 10.71
CA VAL A 69 2.66 4.19 11.35
C VAL A 69 1.33 4.27 12.09
N HIS A 70 0.36 3.43 11.72
CA HIS A 70 -0.86 3.25 12.51
C HIS A 70 -1.49 1.91 12.15
N SER A 71 -2.33 1.41 13.07
CA SER A 71 -3.04 0.17 12.84
C SER A 71 -4.28 0.17 13.73
N ARG A 72 -5.38 -0.34 13.18
CA ARG A 72 -6.62 -0.45 13.93
C ARG A 72 -7.45 -1.60 13.37
N ILE A 73 -8.39 -2.07 14.19
CA ILE A 73 -9.35 -3.05 13.72
C ILE A 73 -10.33 -2.32 12.80
N SER A 74 -10.49 -2.82 11.59
CA SER A 74 -11.39 -2.21 10.62
C SER A 74 -12.73 -2.93 10.56
N ASP A 75 -12.74 -4.23 10.87
CA ASP A 75 -13.97 -5.00 10.80
C ASP A 75 -13.84 -6.26 11.62
N VAL A 76 -14.96 -6.69 12.17
CA VAL A 76 -15.08 -7.97 12.86
C VAL A 76 -16.33 -8.66 12.32
N ASP A 77 -16.13 -9.75 11.58
CA ASP A 77 -17.22 -10.48 11.00
C ASP A 77 -17.12 -11.92 11.51
N GLN A 78 -18.05 -12.28 12.40
CA GLN A 78 -18.03 -13.55 13.10
C GLN A 78 -16.70 -13.67 13.85
N ASP A 79 -15.88 -14.66 13.52
CA ASP A 79 -14.59 -14.85 14.18
C ASP A 79 -13.43 -14.26 13.40
N ILE A 80 -13.72 -13.55 12.31
CA ILE A 80 -12.67 -12.99 11.45
C ILE A 80 -12.49 -11.52 11.78
N VAL A 81 -11.27 -11.16 12.17
CA VAL A 81 -10.91 -9.79 12.46
C VAL A 81 -10.02 -9.27 11.34
N THR A 82 -10.36 -8.11 10.81
CA THR A 82 -9.59 -7.45 9.77
C THR A 82 -8.96 -6.19 10.35
N TYR A 83 -7.68 -6.00 10.07
CA TYR A 83 -6.91 -4.86 10.53
C TYR A 83 -6.59 -3.93 9.38
N LYS A 84 -6.73 -2.63 9.61
CA LYS A 84 -6.37 -1.62 8.63
C LYS A 84 -5.11 -0.92 9.13
N THR A 85 -4.06 -0.98 8.33
CA THR A 85 -2.72 -0.54 8.74
C THR A 85 -2.17 0.44 7.73
N GLY A 86 -1.68 1.57 8.24
CA GLY A 86 -0.96 2.53 7.41
C GLY A 86 0.53 2.25 7.50
N VAL A 87 1.18 2.20 6.35
CA VAL A 87 2.63 2.01 6.29
C VAL A 87 3.25 3.14 5.49
N GLU A 88 4.44 3.53 5.92
CA GLU A 88 5.25 4.53 5.25
C GLU A 88 6.42 3.80 4.61
N PHE A 89 6.68 4.06 3.33
CA PHE A 89 7.78 3.40 2.65
C PHE A 89 9.11 4.02 3.11
N VAL A 90 10.08 3.15 3.39
CA VAL A 90 11.37 3.55 3.93
C VAL A 90 12.38 3.54 2.81
N GLU A 91 12.89 4.73 2.47
CA GLU A 91 13.94 4.91 1.46
C GLU A 91 13.67 4.10 0.19
N PRO A 92 12.51 4.29 -0.45
CA PRO A 92 12.23 3.55 -1.68
C PRO A 92 13.21 3.95 -2.77
N THR A 93 13.63 2.98 -3.58
CA THR A 93 14.52 3.26 -4.69
C THR A 93 13.78 4.02 -5.79
N ASP A 94 14.53 4.68 -6.68
CA ASP A 94 13.92 5.37 -7.81
C ASP A 94 13.08 4.42 -8.65
N HIS A 95 13.52 3.18 -8.81
CA HIS A 95 12.77 2.18 -9.55
C HIS A 95 11.39 1.94 -8.91
N VAL A 96 11.35 1.81 -7.60
CA VAL A 96 10.09 1.60 -6.87
C VAL A 96 9.19 2.83 -7.01
N VAL A 97 9.74 4.02 -6.79
CA VAL A 97 8.98 5.27 -6.90
C VAL A 97 8.38 5.41 -8.28
N THR A 98 9.19 5.17 -9.32
CA THR A 98 8.72 5.27 -10.71
C THR A 98 7.62 4.25 -11.00
N ALA A 99 7.79 3.02 -10.55
CA ALA A 99 6.79 1.97 -10.77
C ALA A 99 5.45 2.34 -10.13
N ILE A 100 5.49 2.85 -8.90
CA ILE A 100 4.26 3.26 -8.21
C ILE A 100 3.63 4.45 -8.93
N ALA A 101 4.43 5.46 -9.28
CA ALA A 101 3.91 6.66 -9.94
C ALA A 101 3.24 6.30 -11.27
N GLU A 102 3.85 5.45 -12.07
CA GLU A 102 3.27 5.02 -13.35
C GLU A 102 1.98 4.25 -13.14
N PHE A 103 1.94 3.38 -12.14
CA PHE A 103 0.73 2.64 -11.84
C PHE A 103 -0.39 3.60 -11.41
N LEU A 104 -0.10 4.58 -10.57
CA LEU A 104 -1.09 5.54 -10.10
C LEU A 104 -1.61 6.42 -11.25
N ASP A 105 -0.75 6.80 -12.17
CA ASP A 105 -1.19 7.54 -13.35
C ASP A 105 -2.18 6.71 -14.17
N SER A 106 -1.90 5.42 -14.30
CA SER A 106 -2.78 4.49 -14.99
C SER A 106 -4.14 4.39 -14.30
N VAL A 107 -4.15 4.29 -12.96
CA VAL A 107 -5.39 4.23 -12.19
C VAL A 107 -6.20 5.51 -12.36
N LYS A 108 -5.55 6.66 -12.27
CA LYS A 108 -6.23 7.94 -12.42
C LYS A 108 -6.80 8.13 -13.82
N ALA A 109 -6.06 7.71 -14.84
CA ALA A 109 -6.52 7.79 -16.21
C ALA A 109 -7.78 6.94 -16.42
N THR A 110 -7.81 5.75 -15.86
CA THR A 110 -8.97 4.87 -15.95
C THR A 110 -10.18 5.50 -15.26
N ARG A 111 -9.97 6.09 -14.07
CA ARG A 111 -11.05 6.76 -13.34
C ARG A 111 -11.57 7.98 -14.10
N GLY A 112 -10.67 8.70 -14.77
CA GLY A 112 -11.06 9.87 -15.52
C GLY A 112 -11.75 9.58 -16.84
N SER A 113 -11.76 8.32 -17.26
CA SER A 113 -12.33 7.91 -18.55
C SER A 113 -13.83 7.66 -18.48
N VAL A 114 -14.40 7.73 -17.33
CA VAL A 114 -15.83 7.41 -17.17
C VAL A 114 -16.72 8.52 -17.70
#